data_b432aa9399a343e6f9d713cb02b613a1
#
_entry.id   b432aa9399a343e6f9d713cb02b613a1
#
_cell.length_a   1.000
_cell.length_b   1.000
_cell.length_c   1.000
_cell.angle_alpha   90.00
_cell.angle_beta   90.00
_cell.angle_gamma   90.00
#
_symmetry.space_group_name_H-M   'P 1'
#
loop_
_entity.id
_entity.type
_entity.pdbx_description
1 polymer ?
#
loop_
_entity_poly.entity_id
_entity_poly.type
_entity_poly.pdbx_seq_one_letter_code
_entity_poly.pdbx_strand_id
1 'polypeptide(L)'
;IIVMLLVGFSYRLNPQEHPITSSLGLAYPILLIVNTTFLALFLMFKKLYVIIPVLGFVVCYIPTRTYSPVNIPHSTPDDAIKVMSYNVFMFNRNDENGLQKIAEYVNGSGAAIVCMQESDYNKEVHDIFSKEYQYIDTARNATYSDVQMILSKYPILSKTHINTDLKGCVCAAYEVLINGDR
;
A
#
# COMPACT_ATOMS: atom_id res chain seq x y z
N ILE A 1 -26.76 9.14 5.82
CA ILE A 1 -26.44 7.72 6.05
C ILE A 1 -26.55 6.92 4.75
N ILE A 2 -27.70 6.93 4.05
CA ILE A 2 -27.91 6.10 2.84
C ILE A 2 -26.81 6.37 1.79
N VAL A 3 -26.55 7.62 1.45
CA VAL A 3 -25.48 7.99 0.49
C VAL A 3 -24.11 7.53 1.00
N MET A 4 -23.82 7.71 2.28
CA MET A 4 -22.57 7.27 2.90
C MET A 4 -22.42 5.74 2.82
N LEU A 5 -23.51 4.99 3.00
CA LEU A 5 -23.56 3.54 2.84
C LEU A 5 -23.26 3.12 1.38
N LEU A 6 -23.99 3.68 0.42
CA LEU A 6 -23.83 3.35 -0.99
C LEU A 6 -22.41 3.64 -1.49
N VAL A 7 -21.87 4.79 -1.13
CA VAL A 7 -20.51 5.21 -1.52
C VAL A 7 -19.46 4.40 -0.76
N GLY A 8 -19.64 4.18 0.54
CA GLY A 8 -18.70 3.43 1.37
C GLY A 8 -18.52 1.98 0.94
N PHE A 9 -19.57 1.33 0.46
CA PHE A 9 -19.53 -0.06 0.00
C PHE A 9 -19.40 -0.21 -1.52
N SER A 10 -19.17 0.87 -2.26
CA SER A 10 -18.98 0.83 -3.72
C SER A 10 -17.81 -0.03 -4.17
N TYR A 11 -16.80 -0.24 -3.31
CA TYR A 11 -15.65 -1.14 -3.58
C TYR A 11 -16.04 -2.61 -3.79
N ARG A 12 -17.26 -3.01 -3.40
CA ARG A 12 -17.79 -4.37 -3.63
C ARG A 12 -18.32 -4.59 -5.04
N LEU A 13 -18.48 -3.50 -5.80
CA LEU A 13 -18.92 -3.58 -7.18
C LEU A 13 -17.74 -3.93 -8.08
N ASN A 14 -17.98 -4.82 -9.04
CA ASN A 14 -16.96 -5.15 -10.05
C ASN A 14 -16.68 -3.90 -10.90
N PRO A 15 -15.45 -3.34 -10.87
CA PRO A 15 -15.13 -2.13 -11.61
C PRO A 15 -15.15 -2.33 -13.14
N GLN A 16 -15.02 -3.55 -13.65
CA GLN A 16 -15.16 -3.83 -15.08
C GLN A 16 -16.60 -3.68 -15.57
N GLU A 17 -17.58 -4.06 -14.74
CA GLU A 17 -18.99 -3.97 -15.07
C GLU A 17 -19.59 -2.61 -14.68
N HIS A 18 -19.09 -2.01 -13.58
CA HIS A 18 -19.63 -0.79 -12.99
C HIS A 18 -18.53 0.27 -12.73
N PRO A 19 -17.78 0.75 -13.74
CA PRO A 19 -16.61 1.60 -13.54
C PRO A 19 -16.93 2.92 -12.84
N ILE A 20 -18.04 3.57 -13.18
CA ILE A 20 -18.44 4.84 -12.58
C ILE A 20 -18.88 4.63 -11.13
N THR A 21 -19.72 3.63 -10.87
CA THR A 21 -20.28 3.40 -9.53
C THR A 21 -19.21 2.92 -8.56
N SER A 22 -18.28 2.06 -8.99
CA SER A 22 -17.16 1.61 -8.16
C SER A 22 -16.20 2.75 -7.79
N SER A 23 -16.03 3.74 -8.68
CA SER A 23 -15.20 4.92 -8.46
C SER A 23 -15.80 5.92 -7.45
N LEU A 24 -17.10 5.82 -7.13
CA LEU A 24 -17.73 6.69 -6.13
C LEU A 24 -17.09 6.57 -4.75
N GLY A 25 -16.43 5.44 -4.44
CA GLY A 25 -15.69 5.24 -3.21
C GLY A 25 -14.65 6.33 -2.93
N LEU A 26 -14.09 6.95 -3.98
CA LEU A 26 -13.14 8.07 -3.84
C LEU A 26 -13.76 9.30 -3.16
N ALA A 27 -15.08 9.46 -3.21
CA ALA A 27 -15.79 10.54 -2.53
C ALA A 27 -16.07 10.25 -1.05
N TYR A 28 -15.77 9.03 -0.54
CA TYR A 28 -16.08 8.64 0.82
C TYR A 28 -15.48 9.56 1.90
N PRO A 29 -14.22 10.04 1.79
CA PRO A 29 -13.66 10.97 2.76
C PRO A 29 -14.47 12.27 2.92
N ILE A 30 -15.07 12.77 1.84
CA ILE A 30 -15.93 13.96 1.88
C ILE A 30 -17.16 13.66 2.74
N LEU A 31 -17.77 12.49 2.56
CA LEU A 31 -18.93 12.07 3.35
C LEU A 31 -18.60 11.85 4.82
N LEU A 32 -17.38 11.40 5.15
CA LEU A 32 -16.87 11.33 6.53
C LEU A 32 -16.84 12.74 7.16
N ILE A 33 -16.30 13.72 6.46
CA ILE A 33 -16.23 15.11 6.93
C ILE A 33 -17.65 15.64 7.16
N VAL A 34 -18.55 15.46 6.20
CA VAL A 34 -19.94 15.89 6.32
C VAL A 34 -20.63 15.24 7.52
N ASN A 35 -20.50 13.92 7.69
CA ASN A 35 -21.10 13.20 8.81
C ASN A 35 -20.54 13.65 10.16
N THR A 36 -19.23 13.88 10.24
CA THR A 36 -18.56 14.42 11.45
C THR A 36 -19.03 15.85 11.77
N THR A 37 -19.24 16.68 10.74
CA THR A 37 -19.77 18.02 10.91
C THR A 37 -21.19 17.98 11.48
N PHE A 38 -22.08 17.11 10.96
CA PHE A 38 -23.40 16.94 11.52
C PHE A 38 -23.36 16.40 12.95
N LEU A 39 -22.44 15.49 13.27
CA LEU A 39 -22.25 15.02 14.63
C LEU A 39 -21.93 16.21 15.58
N ALA A 40 -20.99 17.05 15.22
CA ALA A 40 -20.61 18.21 16.01
C ALA A 40 -21.78 19.21 16.17
N LEU A 41 -22.49 19.53 15.08
CA LEU A 41 -23.62 20.43 15.13
C LEU A 41 -24.76 19.89 16.01
N PHE A 42 -25.09 18.61 15.92
CA PHE A 42 -26.14 18.02 16.73
C PHE A 42 -25.76 17.92 18.21
N LEU A 43 -24.47 17.67 18.52
CA LEU A 43 -23.99 17.74 19.89
C LEU A 43 -24.15 19.14 20.50
N MET A 44 -23.96 20.19 19.70
CA MET A 44 -24.08 21.56 20.16
C MET A 44 -25.54 22.03 20.28
N PHE A 45 -26.39 21.71 19.30
CA PHE A 45 -27.69 22.35 19.16
C PHE A 45 -28.91 21.41 19.33
N LYS A 46 -28.76 20.14 18.96
CA LYS A 46 -29.88 19.19 18.85
C LYS A 46 -29.49 17.79 19.30
N LYS A 47 -29.18 17.61 20.58
CA LYS A 47 -28.63 16.35 21.15
C LYS A 47 -29.41 15.08 20.80
N LEU A 48 -30.73 15.19 20.60
CA LEU A 48 -31.57 14.05 20.21
C LEU A 48 -31.19 13.49 18.82
N TYR A 49 -30.72 14.34 17.90
CA TYR A 49 -30.39 13.92 16.53
C TYR A 49 -28.97 13.39 16.39
N VAL A 50 -28.15 13.38 17.45
CA VAL A 50 -26.80 12.81 17.49
C VAL A 50 -26.78 11.34 17.06
N ILE A 51 -27.86 10.63 17.33
CA ILE A 51 -28.02 9.22 16.94
C ILE A 51 -27.85 9.00 15.43
N ILE A 52 -28.23 9.98 14.59
CA ILE A 52 -28.17 9.86 13.13
C ILE A 52 -26.73 9.73 12.64
N PRO A 53 -25.80 10.69 12.87
CA PRO A 53 -24.42 10.54 12.45
C PRO A 53 -23.68 9.40 13.16
N VAL A 54 -24.03 9.09 14.41
CA VAL A 54 -23.46 7.93 15.12
C VAL A 54 -23.84 6.63 14.41
N LEU A 55 -25.10 6.43 14.01
CA LEU A 55 -25.51 5.29 13.20
C LEU A 55 -24.77 5.25 11.85
N GLY A 56 -24.49 6.41 11.24
CA GLY A 56 -23.67 6.50 10.03
C GLY A 56 -22.27 5.88 10.23
N PHE A 57 -21.60 6.20 11.32
CA PHE A 57 -20.30 5.61 11.65
C PHE A 57 -20.37 4.12 11.98
N VAL A 58 -21.41 3.69 12.73
CA VAL A 58 -21.57 2.28 13.09
C VAL A 58 -21.80 1.42 11.85
N VAL A 59 -22.72 1.81 10.98
CA VAL A 59 -23.07 1.03 9.79
C VAL A 59 -21.94 1.08 8.74
N CYS A 60 -21.23 2.21 8.63
CA CYS A 60 -20.10 2.39 7.74
C CYS A 60 -18.75 2.15 8.44
N TYR A 61 -18.70 1.35 9.51
CA TYR A 61 -17.46 1.10 10.27
C TYR A 61 -16.34 0.58 9.39
N ILE A 62 -16.61 -0.41 8.53
CA ILE A 62 -15.60 -1.01 7.65
C ILE A 62 -15.02 0.03 6.66
N PRO A 63 -15.84 0.72 5.83
CA PRO A 63 -15.31 1.77 4.97
C PRO A 63 -14.61 2.88 5.75
N THR A 64 -15.15 3.31 6.90
CA THR A 64 -14.54 4.34 7.73
C THR A 64 -13.13 3.93 8.18
N ARG A 65 -12.97 2.69 8.66
CA ARG A 65 -11.69 2.16 9.09
C ARG A 65 -10.69 2.02 7.93
N THR A 66 -11.17 1.76 6.71
CA THR A 66 -10.31 1.68 5.52
C THR A 66 -9.73 3.05 5.17
N TYR A 67 -10.54 4.11 5.21
CA TYR A 67 -10.10 5.46 4.87
C TYR A 67 -9.41 6.20 6.02
N SER A 68 -9.74 5.87 7.26
CA SER A 68 -9.16 6.48 8.46
C SER A 68 -8.77 5.38 9.45
N PRO A 69 -7.68 4.64 9.16
CA PRO A 69 -7.23 3.55 10.02
C PRO A 69 -6.70 4.11 11.34
N VAL A 70 -7.29 3.66 12.45
CA VAL A 70 -6.75 3.89 13.79
C VAL A 70 -6.00 2.63 14.18
N ASN A 71 -4.69 2.69 14.12
CA ASN A 71 -3.81 1.61 14.54
C ASN A 71 -3.24 1.92 15.92
N ILE A 72 -3.59 1.10 16.90
CA ILE A 72 -3.00 1.19 18.24
C ILE A 72 -1.64 0.49 18.18
N PRO A 73 -0.53 1.18 18.48
CA PRO A 73 0.79 0.56 18.50
C PRO A 73 0.82 -0.62 19.49
N HIS A 74 1.29 -1.76 19.04
CA HIS A 74 1.61 -2.91 19.88
C HIS A 74 3.12 -3.08 19.95
N SER A 75 3.60 -3.70 21.02
CA SER A 75 5.02 -4.10 21.10
C SER A 75 5.31 -5.08 19.96
N THR A 76 6.37 -4.81 19.22
CA THR A 76 6.85 -5.72 18.16
C THR A 76 7.53 -6.92 18.86
N PRO A 77 7.20 -8.17 18.49
CA PRO A 77 7.95 -9.34 18.96
C PRO A 77 9.43 -9.23 18.62
N ASP A 78 10.30 -9.78 19.47
CA ASP A 78 11.76 -9.69 19.29
C ASP A 78 12.25 -10.43 18.03
N ASP A 79 11.49 -11.42 17.58
CA ASP A 79 11.74 -12.23 16.36
C ASP A 79 11.05 -11.69 15.09
N ALA A 80 10.39 -10.55 15.18
CA ALA A 80 9.68 -9.97 14.06
C ALA A 80 10.62 -9.54 12.94
N ILE A 81 10.27 -9.92 11.71
CA ILE A 81 10.98 -9.54 10.50
C ILE A 81 10.39 -8.28 9.92
N LYS A 82 11.25 -7.28 9.73
CA LYS A 82 10.83 -6.03 9.11
C LYS A 82 10.80 -6.16 7.59
N VAL A 83 9.62 -6.00 7.03
CA VAL A 83 9.39 -5.96 5.58
C VAL A 83 8.98 -4.56 5.17
N MET A 84 9.56 -4.05 4.08
CA MET A 84 9.25 -2.75 3.50
C MET A 84 8.65 -2.91 2.11
N SER A 85 7.61 -2.15 1.80
CA SER A 85 7.09 -1.95 0.44
C SER A 85 7.26 -0.48 0.09
N TYR A 86 7.89 -0.18 -1.05
CA TYR A 86 8.23 1.19 -1.42
C TYR A 86 8.14 1.41 -2.93
N ASN A 87 7.22 2.27 -3.37
CA ASN A 87 7.22 2.78 -4.73
C ASN A 87 8.30 3.87 -4.84
N VAL A 88 9.34 3.61 -5.63
CA VAL A 88 10.52 4.48 -5.70
C VAL A 88 10.51 5.43 -6.89
N PHE A 89 9.47 5.40 -7.72
CA PHE A 89 9.30 6.27 -8.88
C PHE A 89 10.61 6.40 -9.70
N MET A 90 11.16 5.26 -10.11
CA MET A 90 12.44 5.14 -10.85
C MET A 90 13.59 5.90 -10.17
N PHE A 91 13.66 5.78 -8.84
CA PHE A 91 14.61 6.48 -7.98
C PHE A 91 14.55 8.01 -8.09
N ASN A 92 13.33 8.53 -8.31
CA ASN A 92 13.09 9.97 -8.47
C ASN A 92 13.98 10.60 -9.56
N ARG A 93 13.80 10.19 -10.80
CA ARG A 93 14.61 10.60 -11.97
C ARG A 93 14.88 12.10 -12.12
N ASN A 94 14.06 12.93 -11.48
CA ASN A 94 14.19 14.37 -11.52
C ASN A 94 15.19 14.93 -10.48
N ASP A 95 15.71 14.09 -9.59
CA ASP A 95 16.70 14.46 -8.58
C ASP A 95 17.99 13.69 -8.84
N GLU A 96 19.08 14.39 -9.15
CA GLU A 96 20.39 13.79 -9.42
C GLU A 96 20.90 12.90 -8.26
N ASN A 97 20.47 13.16 -7.03
CA ASN A 97 20.79 12.38 -5.85
C ASN A 97 19.64 11.44 -5.40
N GLY A 98 18.61 11.23 -6.23
CA GLY A 98 17.42 10.47 -5.88
C GLY A 98 17.73 9.04 -5.46
N LEU A 99 18.57 8.34 -6.23
CA LEU A 99 19.01 6.98 -5.93
C LEU A 99 19.75 6.90 -4.58
N GLN A 100 20.69 7.81 -4.31
CA GLN A 100 21.47 7.83 -3.08
C GLN A 100 20.58 8.07 -1.86
N LYS A 101 19.67 9.05 -1.92
CA LYS A 101 18.74 9.35 -0.83
C LYS A 101 17.80 8.17 -0.52
N ILE A 102 17.28 7.52 -1.57
CA ILE A 102 16.44 6.35 -1.41
C ILE A 102 17.23 5.18 -0.84
N ALA A 103 18.46 4.96 -1.30
CA ALA A 103 19.33 3.91 -0.78
C ALA A 103 19.68 4.15 0.69
N GLU A 104 20.04 5.36 1.08
CA GLU A 104 20.28 5.72 2.49
C GLU A 104 19.06 5.44 3.38
N TYR A 105 17.87 5.84 2.91
CA TYR A 105 16.63 5.58 3.64
C TYR A 105 16.33 4.09 3.78
N VAL A 106 16.46 3.33 2.69
CA VAL A 106 16.20 1.89 2.67
C VAL A 106 17.20 1.14 3.54
N ASN A 107 18.50 1.41 3.38
CA ASN A 107 19.56 0.78 4.17
C ASN A 107 19.43 1.14 5.66
N GLY A 108 19.14 2.41 5.97
CA GLY A 108 18.92 2.89 7.33
C GLY A 108 17.63 2.37 7.98
N SER A 109 16.69 1.86 7.19
CA SER A 109 15.42 1.35 7.70
C SER A 109 15.56 0.10 8.56
N GLY A 110 16.61 -0.70 8.35
CA GLY A 110 16.80 -2.01 8.98
C GLY A 110 15.84 -3.09 8.45
N ALA A 111 15.15 -2.86 7.34
CA ALA A 111 14.30 -3.87 6.73
C ALA A 111 15.12 -5.08 6.28
N ALA A 112 14.58 -6.27 6.50
CA ALA A 112 15.21 -7.51 6.08
C ALA A 112 14.80 -7.90 4.64
N ILE A 113 13.61 -7.48 4.22
CA ILE A 113 13.08 -7.66 2.87
C ILE A 113 12.49 -6.32 2.43
N VAL A 114 12.81 -5.91 1.19
CA VAL A 114 12.25 -4.69 0.58
C VAL A 114 11.68 -5.02 -0.79
N CYS A 115 10.41 -4.73 -0.99
CA CYS A 115 9.73 -4.84 -2.28
C CYS A 115 9.61 -3.43 -2.87
N MET A 116 10.30 -3.18 -3.98
CA MET A 116 10.28 -1.90 -4.67
C MET A 116 9.40 -1.97 -5.91
N GLN A 117 8.52 -1.00 -6.06
CA GLN A 117 7.71 -0.79 -7.25
C GLN A 117 8.24 0.39 -8.04
N GLU A 118 7.99 0.40 -9.34
CA GLU A 118 8.47 1.44 -10.25
C GLU A 118 9.98 1.70 -10.08
N SER A 119 10.75 0.63 -9.95
CA SER A 119 12.20 0.73 -9.86
C SER A 119 12.84 0.71 -11.25
N ASP A 120 14.12 0.99 -11.31
CA ASP A 120 15.02 0.66 -12.41
C ASP A 120 16.07 -0.31 -11.90
N TYR A 121 16.71 -1.06 -12.79
CA TYR A 121 17.76 -1.98 -12.40
C TYR A 121 18.91 -1.93 -13.40
N ASN A 122 20.00 -1.40 -12.93
CA ASN A 122 21.26 -1.30 -13.64
C ASN A 122 22.44 -1.63 -12.68
N LYS A 123 23.65 -1.53 -13.16
CA LYS A 123 24.84 -1.85 -12.38
C LYS A 123 24.98 -0.94 -11.15
N GLU A 124 24.71 0.35 -11.28
CA GLU A 124 24.80 1.30 -10.17
C GLU A 124 23.82 0.96 -9.04
N VAL A 125 22.57 0.68 -9.39
CA VAL A 125 21.54 0.26 -8.43
C VAL A 125 21.96 -1.04 -7.73
N HIS A 126 22.45 -2.02 -8.50
CA HIS A 126 22.96 -3.26 -7.92
C HIS A 126 24.10 -3.01 -6.93
N ASP A 127 25.11 -2.23 -7.32
CA ASP A 127 26.32 -2.00 -6.51
C ASP A 127 26.02 -1.25 -5.21
N ILE A 128 24.97 -0.41 -5.20
CA ILE A 128 24.53 0.31 -4.02
C ILE A 128 23.82 -0.63 -3.02
N PHE A 129 22.84 -1.41 -3.49
CA PHE A 129 22.02 -2.24 -2.61
C PHE A 129 22.68 -3.58 -2.22
N SER A 130 23.57 -4.13 -3.04
CA SER A 130 24.29 -5.38 -2.74
C SER A 130 25.22 -5.30 -1.52
N LYS A 131 25.50 -4.10 -1.01
CA LYS A 131 26.24 -3.89 0.23
C LYS A 131 25.47 -4.36 1.48
N GLU A 132 24.13 -4.23 1.46
CA GLU A 132 23.24 -4.55 2.58
C GLU A 132 22.35 -5.76 2.32
N TYR A 133 22.03 -6.03 1.05
CA TYR A 133 21.13 -7.11 0.64
C TYR A 133 21.87 -8.11 -0.23
N GLN A 134 22.04 -9.30 0.30
CA GLN A 134 22.77 -10.38 -0.37
C GLN A 134 22.03 -10.94 -1.58
N TYR A 135 20.70 -10.87 -1.56
CA TYR A 135 19.84 -11.42 -2.59
C TYR A 135 18.98 -10.32 -3.21
N ILE A 136 19.17 -10.13 -4.51
CA ILE A 136 18.45 -9.13 -5.30
C ILE A 136 17.88 -9.83 -6.53
N ASP A 137 16.58 -9.68 -6.77
CA ASP A 137 15.94 -10.16 -7.99
C ASP A 137 14.95 -9.11 -8.51
N THR A 138 14.62 -9.22 -9.80
CA THR A 138 13.73 -8.28 -10.48
C THR A 138 12.68 -9.02 -11.30
N ALA A 139 11.47 -8.47 -11.33
CA ALA A 139 10.43 -8.87 -12.26
C ALA A 139 10.17 -7.75 -13.26
N ARG A 140 10.13 -8.08 -14.56
CA ARG A 140 9.95 -7.14 -15.65
C ARG A 140 8.85 -7.62 -16.59
N ASN A 141 8.15 -6.66 -17.18
CA ASN A 141 7.32 -6.94 -18.35
C ASN A 141 8.15 -6.70 -19.61
N ALA A 142 8.03 -7.57 -20.60
CA ALA A 142 8.76 -7.44 -21.86
C ALA A 142 8.44 -6.16 -22.65
N THR A 143 7.28 -5.55 -22.40
CA THR A 143 6.76 -4.42 -23.19
C THR A 143 6.95 -3.07 -22.50
N TYR A 144 7.11 -3.03 -21.16
CA TYR A 144 7.13 -1.81 -20.37
C TYR A 144 8.43 -1.72 -19.54
N SER A 145 8.90 -0.51 -19.32
CA SER A 145 10.15 -0.23 -18.60
C SER A 145 10.06 -0.44 -17.09
N ASP A 146 8.84 -0.64 -16.57
CA ASP A 146 8.62 -0.77 -15.14
C ASP A 146 9.23 -2.07 -14.60
N VAL A 147 10.04 -1.91 -13.58
CA VAL A 147 10.72 -3.01 -12.89
C VAL A 147 10.20 -3.08 -11.47
N GLN A 148 9.78 -4.27 -11.05
CA GLN A 148 9.63 -4.58 -9.64
C GLN A 148 10.91 -5.24 -9.17
N MET A 149 11.43 -4.83 -8.02
CA MET A 149 12.65 -5.35 -7.45
C MET A 149 12.40 -5.81 -6.01
N ILE A 150 12.98 -6.95 -5.68
CA ILE A 150 13.08 -7.44 -4.31
C ILE A 150 14.53 -7.39 -3.85
N LEU A 151 14.74 -6.83 -2.67
CA LEU A 151 15.98 -6.88 -1.92
C LEU A 151 15.74 -7.76 -0.70
N SER A 152 16.62 -8.72 -0.46
CA SER A 152 16.47 -9.62 0.68
C SER A 152 17.81 -9.92 1.34
N LYS A 153 17.82 -9.95 2.68
CA LYS A 153 18.94 -10.49 3.48
C LYS A 153 18.89 -12.01 3.56
N TYR A 154 17.78 -12.61 3.16
CA TYR A 154 17.53 -14.04 3.18
C TYR A 154 17.52 -14.63 1.77
N PRO A 155 17.86 -15.92 1.60
CA PRO A 155 17.85 -16.57 0.30
C PRO A 155 16.48 -16.52 -0.39
N ILE A 156 16.46 -16.11 -1.65
CA ILE A 156 15.28 -16.21 -2.51
C ILE A 156 15.32 -17.59 -3.16
N LEU A 157 14.29 -18.40 -2.87
CA LEU A 157 14.21 -19.78 -3.33
C LEU A 157 13.55 -19.92 -4.70
N SER A 158 12.49 -19.15 -4.92
CA SER A 158 11.74 -19.18 -6.18
C SER A 158 11.10 -17.84 -6.50
N LYS A 159 10.82 -17.67 -7.80
CA LYS A 159 10.05 -16.56 -8.34
C LYS A 159 8.97 -17.09 -9.28
N THR A 160 7.73 -16.70 -9.04
CA THR A 160 6.60 -17.01 -9.91
C THR A 160 5.99 -15.73 -10.45
N HIS A 161 5.99 -15.57 -11.78
CA HIS A 161 5.26 -14.48 -12.40
C HIS A 161 3.75 -14.71 -12.31
N ILE A 162 3.04 -13.74 -11.74
CA ILE A 162 1.58 -13.75 -11.72
C ILE A 162 1.10 -13.07 -12.99
N ASN A 163 0.46 -13.86 -13.85
CA ASN A 163 -0.10 -13.31 -15.08
C ASN A 163 -1.31 -12.44 -14.73
N THR A 164 -1.24 -11.18 -15.10
CA THR A 164 -2.35 -10.24 -14.98
C THR A 164 -2.84 -9.93 -16.40
N ASP A 165 -4.15 -9.95 -16.60
CA ASP A 165 -4.76 -9.57 -17.90
C ASP A 165 -4.60 -8.08 -18.22
N LEU A 166 -3.97 -7.33 -17.31
CA LEU A 166 -3.73 -5.90 -17.45
C LEU A 166 -2.41 -5.64 -18.19
N LYS A 167 -2.50 -4.98 -19.33
CA LYS A 167 -1.33 -4.53 -20.09
C LYS A 167 -0.48 -3.59 -19.20
N GLY A 168 0.81 -3.88 -19.10
CA GLY A 168 1.76 -3.03 -18.41
C GLY A 168 1.94 -3.32 -16.91
N CYS A 169 1.11 -4.15 -16.31
CA CYS A 169 1.31 -4.57 -14.93
C CYS A 169 2.34 -5.70 -14.84
N VAL A 170 3.24 -5.57 -13.86
CA VAL A 170 4.16 -6.64 -13.46
C VAL A 170 3.75 -7.09 -12.06
N CYS A 171 3.61 -8.39 -11.87
CA CYS A 171 3.36 -8.97 -10.56
C CYS A 171 4.16 -10.27 -10.43
N ALA A 172 4.89 -10.41 -9.33
CA ALA A 172 5.63 -11.61 -9.03
C ALA A 172 5.50 -11.98 -7.56
N ALA A 173 5.38 -13.26 -7.30
CA ALA A 173 5.49 -13.84 -5.96
C ALA A 173 6.89 -14.43 -5.78
N TYR A 174 7.48 -14.22 -4.61
CA TYR A 174 8.78 -14.73 -4.23
C TYR A 174 8.67 -15.59 -2.99
N GLU A 175 9.34 -16.73 -2.99
CA GLU A 175 9.57 -17.53 -1.80
C GLU A 175 10.93 -17.18 -1.21
N VAL A 176 10.95 -16.85 0.07
CA VAL A 176 12.17 -16.45 0.79
C VAL A 176 12.36 -17.38 1.98
N LEU A 177 13.55 -17.96 2.13
CA LEU A 177 13.88 -18.86 3.23
C LEU A 177 14.27 -18.08 4.48
N ILE A 178 13.42 -18.12 5.51
CA ILE A 178 13.62 -17.40 6.76
C ILE A 178 13.76 -18.40 7.91
N ASN A 179 14.90 -18.44 8.57
CA ASN A 179 15.15 -19.33 9.73
C ASN A 179 14.81 -20.82 9.48
N GLY A 180 14.88 -21.27 8.22
CA GLY A 180 14.52 -22.64 7.84
C GLY A 180 13.07 -22.82 7.40
N ASP A 181 12.23 -21.81 7.52
CA ASP A 181 10.83 -21.79 7.08
C ASP A 181 10.68 -21.00 5.76
N ARG A 182 9.66 -21.38 4.94
CA ARG A 182 9.34 -20.78 3.64
C ARG A 182 8.17 -19.84 3.72
#